data_dc1595ca65a227e2e7fc7be9498db511
#
_entry.id   dc1595ca65a227e2e7fc7be9498db511
#
_cell.length_a   1.000
_cell.length_b   1.000
_cell.length_c   1.000
_cell.angle_alpha   90.00
_cell.angle_beta   90.00
_cell.angle_gamma   90.00
#
_symmetry.space_group_name_H-M   'P 1'
#
loop_
_entity.id
_entity.type
_entity.pdbx_description
1 polymer ?
#
loop_
_entity_poly.entity_id
_entity_poly.type
_entity_poly.pdbx_seq_one_letter_code
_entity_poly.pdbx_strand_id
1 'polypeptide(L)'
;RAIRTVGNLLECDFHRIQFTPDLLPADITGTEIYRPQDASFHFQKGPVFHNLVLADEINRAPAKVQSALLEAMGERQVTVGRETYLLPELFLVMATQNPLEQEGTYPLPEAQLDRFLMLVLVDYPQAEDELRILQLARQETDQNFSKQRKSYSPLPQEVVFAARQEVLSIYIAPELERYLVELILATRKPQRYLPELASKLQVGASPRGTIA
;
A
#
# COMPACT_ATOMS: atom_id res chain seq x y z
N ARG A 1 -2.11 10.95 -7.05
CA ARG A 1 -3.38 11.01 -7.83
C ARG A 1 -4.01 9.63 -8.03
N ALA A 2 -3.28 8.60 -8.47
CA ALA A 2 -3.80 7.27 -8.81
C ALA A 2 -4.69 6.66 -7.71
N ILE A 3 -4.19 6.50 -6.49
CA ILE A 3 -4.97 5.89 -5.38
C ILE A 3 -6.24 6.68 -5.04
N ARG A 4 -6.19 8.02 -5.12
CA ARG A 4 -7.38 8.85 -4.92
C ARG A 4 -8.42 8.63 -6.01
N THR A 5 -7.97 8.40 -7.25
CA THR A 5 -8.88 8.03 -8.35
C THR A 5 -9.52 6.67 -8.10
N VAL A 6 -8.74 5.68 -7.63
CA VAL A 6 -9.28 4.36 -7.21
C VAL A 6 -10.32 4.54 -6.12
N GLY A 7 -10.03 5.35 -5.07
CA GLY A 7 -10.99 5.66 -4.01
C GLY A 7 -12.29 6.29 -4.49
N ASN A 8 -12.23 7.11 -5.54
CA ASN A 8 -13.43 7.71 -6.15
C ASN A 8 -14.22 6.73 -7.05
N LEU A 9 -13.58 5.65 -7.51
CA LEU A 9 -14.21 4.61 -8.34
C LEU A 9 -14.77 3.45 -7.53
N LEU A 10 -14.36 3.32 -6.29
CA LEU A 10 -14.85 2.32 -5.34
C LEU A 10 -15.65 3.00 -4.23
N GLU A 11 -16.65 2.32 -3.72
CA GLU A 11 -17.37 2.76 -2.51
C GLU A 11 -16.51 2.48 -1.27
N CYS A 12 -15.52 3.35 -1.03
CA CYS A 12 -14.55 3.16 0.05
C CYS A 12 -13.99 4.48 0.57
N ASP A 13 -13.59 4.46 1.83
CA ASP A 13 -12.95 5.59 2.49
C ASP A 13 -11.47 5.67 2.11
N PHE A 14 -11.00 6.88 1.79
CA PHE A 14 -9.62 7.18 1.46
C PHE A 14 -8.99 8.13 2.47
N HIS A 15 -7.82 7.80 2.96
CA HIS A 15 -7.02 8.71 3.79
C HIS A 15 -5.57 8.81 3.30
N ARG A 16 -4.99 10.02 3.37
CA ARG A 16 -3.56 10.27 3.11
C ARG A 16 -2.87 10.61 4.41
N ILE A 17 -1.82 9.88 4.70
CA ILE A 17 -0.92 10.13 5.84
C ILE A 17 0.39 10.67 5.26
N GLN A 18 0.76 11.89 5.62
CA GLN A 18 2.09 12.41 5.33
C GLN A 18 3.03 11.93 6.44
N PHE A 19 4.04 11.14 6.07
CA PHE A 19 5.01 10.64 7.02
C PHE A 19 6.08 11.70 7.29
N THR A 20 6.34 11.96 8.57
CA THR A 20 7.28 12.96 9.06
C THR A 20 8.09 12.39 10.22
N PRO A 21 9.27 12.95 10.55
CA PRO A 21 10.13 12.44 11.61
C PRO A 21 9.54 12.51 13.02
N ASP A 22 8.54 13.36 13.24
CA ASP A 22 7.86 13.58 14.52
C ASP A 22 6.61 12.71 14.72
N LEU A 23 6.17 11.94 13.71
CA LEU A 23 5.05 11.02 13.82
C LEU A 23 5.28 9.96 14.90
N LEU A 24 4.21 9.64 15.62
CA LEU A 24 4.16 8.56 16.58
C LEU A 24 3.29 7.40 16.05
N PRO A 25 3.49 6.16 16.47
CA PRO A 25 2.63 5.03 16.09
C PRO A 25 1.13 5.30 16.37
N ALA A 26 0.81 5.96 17.49
CA ALA A 26 -0.57 6.30 17.84
C ALA A 26 -1.26 7.26 16.84
N ASP A 27 -0.49 8.09 16.12
CA ASP A 27 -1.03 8.97 15.08
C ASP A 27 -1.57 8.19 13.89
N ILE A 28 -1.09 6.96 13.69
CA ILE A 28 -1.51 6.06 12.61
C ILE A 28 -2.57 5.08 13.11
N THR A 29 -2.33 4.45 14.25
CA THR A 29 -3.18 3.37 14.78
C THR A 29 -4.38 3.89 15.57
N GLY A 30 -4.27 5.09 16.11
CA GLY A 30 -5.23 5.63 17.05
C GLY A 30 -4.80 5.46 18.52
N THR A 31 -5.57 6.04 19.41
CA THR A 31 -5.25 6.11 20.83
C THR A 31 -6.50 5.99 21.71
N GLU A 32 -6.33 5.58 22.94
CA GLU A 32 -7.39 5.63 23.95
C GLU A 32 -7.48 7.03 24.58
N ILE A 33 -8.67 7.60 24.57
CA ILE A 33 -8.96 8.89 25.18
C ILE A 33 -9.79 8.65 26.45
N TYR A 34 -9.31 9.16 27.58
CA TYR A 34 -10.07 9.13 28.83
C TYR A 34 -11.19 10.18 28.77
N ARG A 35 -12.43 9.75 29.04
CA ARG A 35 -13.59 10.61 29.20
C ARG A 35 -13.92 10.78 30.66
N PRO A 36 -13.74 11.99 31.23
CA PRO A 36 -14.05 12.25 32.66
C PRO A 36 -15.53 12.09 33.00
N GLN A 37 -16.43 12.29 32.04
CA GLN A 37 -17.88 12.27 32.28
C GLN A 37 -18.40 10.90 32.69
N ASP A 38 -17.82 9.84 32.15
CA ASP A 38 -18.22 8.45 32.41
C ASP A 38 -17.08 7.60 33.00
N ALA A 39 -15.95 8.24 33.34
CA ALA A 39 -14.75 7.62 33.88
C ALA A 39 -14.27 6.40 33.05
N SER A 40 -14.43 6.49 31.71
CA SER A 40 -14.11 5.43 30.77
C SER A 40 -13.04 5.82 29.76
N PHE A 41 -12.36 4.83 29.17
CA PHE A 41 -11.49 5.01 28.02
C PHE A 41 -12.24 4.68 26.75
N HIS A 42 -12.12 5.54 25.74
CA HIS A 42 -12.69 5.34 24.42
C HIS A 42 -11.59 5.31 23.38
N PHE A 43 -11.58 4.27 22.58
CA PHE A 43 -10.64 4.18 21.46
C PHE A 43 -11.04 5.13 20.34
N GLN A 44 -10.16 6.08 20.04
CA GLN A 44 -10.26 6.91 18.86
C GLN A 44 -9.44 6.27 17.73
N LYS A 45 -10.13 5.75 16.71
CA LYS A 45 -9.52 5.12 15.54
C LYS A 45 -8.61 6.11 14.82
N GLY A 46 -7.40 5.62 14.46
CA GLY A 46 -6.46 6.35 13.63
C GLY A 46 -6.74 6.17 12.12
N PRO A 47 -5.95 6.85 11.28
CA PRO A 47 -6.13 6.82 9.82
C PRO A 47 -6.00 5.43 9.18
N VAL A 48 -5.34 4.48 9.83
CA VAL A 48 -5.21 3.10 9.33
C VAL A 48 -6.54 2.36 9.21
N PHE A 49 -7.60 2.86 9.85
CA PHE A 49 -8.94 2.27 9.78
C PHE A 49 -9.76 2.67 8.55
N HIS A 50 -9.14 3.33 7.57
CA HIS A 50 -9.76 3.58 6.26
C HIS A 50 -9.47 2.44 5.29
N ASN A 51 -10.32 2.29 4.27
CA ASN A 51 -10.18 1.25 3.25
C ASN A 51 -8.91 1.43 2.39
N LEU A 52 -8.65 2.67 1.95
CA LEU A 52 -7.50 3.02 1.14
C LEU A 52 -6.63 4.03 1.90
N VAL A 53 -5.41 3.64 2.16
CA VAL A 53 -4.43 4.49 2.85
C VAL A 53 -3.26 4.80 1.92
N LEU A 54 -2.97 6.08 1.74
CA LEU A 54 -1.73 6.55 1.11
C LEU A 54 -0.74 6.95 2.19
N ALA A 55 0.30 6.14 2.37
CA ALA A 55 1.45 6.45 3.21
C ALA A 55 2.47 7.23 2.38
N ASP A 56 2.39 8.56 2.43
CA ASP A 56 3.24 9.43 1.60
C ASP A 56 4.57 9.70 2.30
N GLU A 57 5.68 9.45 1.58
CA GLU A 57 7.05 9.56 2.08
C GLU A 57 7.32 8.67 3.32
N ILE A 58 6.92 7.39 3.25
CA ILE A 58 7.02 6.44 4.39
C ILE A 58 8.43 6.35 4.96
N ASN A 59 9.46 6.57 4.15
CA ASN A 59 10.86 6.56 4.57
C ASN A 59 11.26 7.76 5.43
N ARG A 60 10.42 8.79 5.60
CA ARG A 60 10.68 9.93 6.51
C ARG A 60 10.31 9.66 7.96
N ALA A 61 9.44 8.69 8.22
CA ALA A 61 9.03 8.39 9.59
C ALA A 61 10.00 7.44 10.30
N PRO A 62 10.09 7.54 11.64
CA PRO A 62 10.88 6.62 12.44
C PRO A 62 10.48 5.15 12.23
N ALA A 63 11.42 4.23 12.40
CA ALA A 63 11.21 2.79 12.18
C ALA A 63 10.02 2.22 13.00
N LYS A 64 9.73 2.75 14.17
CA LYS A 64 8.59 2.34 14.99
C LYS A 64 7.24 2.63 14.31
N VAL A 65 7.14 3.77 13.64
CA VAL A 65 5.93 4.19 12.91
C VAL A 65 5.75 3.35 11.66
N GLN A 66 6.83 3.14 10.90
CA GLN A 66 6.82 2.23 9.75
C GLN A 66 6.37 0.82 10.16
N SER A 67 6.95 0.30 11.27
CA SER A 67 6.60 -1.04 11.79
C SER A 67 5.13 -1.15 12.18
N ALA A 68 4.55 -0.12 12.80
CA ALA A 68 3.13 -0.12 13.18
C ALA A 68 2.20 -0.22 11.96
N LEU A 69 2.49 0.53 10.89
CA LEU A 69 1.72 0.42 9.63
C LEU A 69 1.87 -0.96 9.01
N LEU A 70 3.11 -1.47 8.93
CA LEU A 70 3.40 -2.75 8.29
C LEU A 70 2.86 -3.95 9.07
N GLU A 71 2.79 -3.84 10.42
CA GLU A 71 2.13 -4.83 11.27
C GLU A 71 0.63 -4.83 11.00
N ALA A 72 -0.01 -3.66 10.99
CA ALA A 72 -1.43 -3.53 10.65
C ALA A 72 -1.75 -4.11 9.26
N MET A 73 -0.87 -3.92 8.26
CA MET A 73 -1.01 -4.53 6.93
C MET A 73 -0.94 -6.06 6.97
N GLY A 74 -0.02 -6.62 7.78
CA GLY A 74 0.20 -8.05 7.86
C GLY A 74 -0.90 -8.78 8.64
N GLU A 75 -1.26 -8.23 9.79
CA GLU A 75 -2.17 -8.87 10.73
C GLU A 75 -3.65 -8.50 10.50
N ARG A 76 -3.93 -7.49 9.66
CA ARG A 76 -5.28 -6.97 9.42
C ARG A 76 -5.99 -6.48 10.70
N GLN A 77 -5.23 -6.12 11.71
CA GLN A 77 -5.71 -5.66 13.01
C GLN A 77 -4.69 -4.73 13.67
N VAL A 78 -5.15 -3.99 14.65
CA VAL A 78 -4.32 -3.13 15.50
C VAL A 78 -4.64 -3.41 16.96
N THR A 79 -3.61 -3.58 17.79
CA THR A 79 -3.76 -3.73 19.24
C THR A 79 -3.41 -2.42 19.93
N VAL A 80 -4.35 -1.88 20.71
CA VAL A 80 -4.17 -0.67 21.49
C VAL A 80 -4.57 -0.97 22.95
N GLY A 81 -3.65 -0.75 23.87
CA GLY A 81 -3.84 -1.15 25.26
C GLY A 81 -3.99 -2.67 25.39
N ARG A 82 -5.18 -3.12 25.78
CA ARG A 82 -5.51 -4.55 25.93
C ARG A 82 -6.49 -5.07 24.89
N GLU A 83 -6.94 -4.22 24.00
CA GLU A 83 -7.96 -4.53 23.00
C GLU A 83 -7.39 -4.61 21.60
N THR A 84 -7.95 -5.50 20.80
CA THR A 84 -7.57 -5.68 19.40
C THR A 84 -8.75 -5.28 18.49
N TYR A 85 -8.46 -4.41 17.53
CA TYR A 85 -9.43 -3.84 16.62
C TYR A 85 -9.12 -4.31 15.20
N LEU A 86 -10.11 -4.93 14.55
CA LEU A 86 -9.98 -5.38 13.16
C LEU A 86 -10.01 -4.17 12.20
N LEU A 87 -9.19 -4.24 11.18
CA LEU A 87 -9.21 -3.30 10.07
C LEU A 87 -10.35 -3.64 9.08
N PRO A 88 -10.73 -2.71 8.20
CA PRO A 88 -11.72 -2.98 7.16
C PRO A 88 -11.34 -4.19 6.31
N GLU A 89 -12.32 -4.97 5.85
CA GLU A 89 -12.08 -6.14 4.99
C GLU A 89 -11.42 -5.74 3.67
N LEU A 90 -11.90 -4.65 3.04
CA LEU A 90 -11.18 -4.00 1.95
C LEU A 90 -10.17 -3.03 2.57
N PHE A 91 -8.92 -3.45 2.66
CA PHE A 91 -7.82 -2.64 3.17
C PHE A 91 -6.64 -2.69 2.21
N LEU A 92 -6.28 -1.54 1.65
CA LEU A 92 -5.17 -1.39 0.72
C LEU A 92 -4.29 -0.21 1.15
N VAL A 93 -3.00 -0.44 1.20
CA VAL A 93 -1.99 0.60 1.46
C VAL A 93 -1.14 0.80 0.21
N MET A 94 -1.01 2.04 -0.20
CA MET A 94 0.00 2.49 -1.15
C MET A 94 1.00 3.36 -0.42
N ALA A 95 2.28 3.04 -0.51
CA ALA A 95 3.35 3.86 0.06
C ALA A 95 4.14 4.54 -1.05
N THR A 96 4.61 5.75 -0.79
CA THR A 96 5.59 6.43 -1.64
C THR A 96 6.91 6.57 -0.89
N GLN A 97 8.00 6.56 -1.65
CA GLN A 97 9.33 6.89 -1.17
C GLN A 97 9.94 7.92 -2.11
N ASN A 98 10.63 8.89 -1.56
CA ASN A 98 11.45 9.81 -2.34
C ASN A 98 12.92 9.37 -2.23
N PRO A 99 13.51 8.79 -3.26
CA PRO A 99 14.90 8.31 -3.21
C PRO A 99 15.93 9.44 -3.22
N LEU A 100 15.54 10.65 -3.61
CA LEU A 100 16.45 11.81 -3.69
C LEU A 100 16.74 12.45 -2.33
N GLU A 101 15.83 12.30 -1.38
CA GLU A 101 16.01 12.81 -0.03
C GLU A 101 16.77 11.78 0.81
N GLN A 102 18.07 12.02 1.05
CA GLN A 102 18.91 11.15 1.88
C GLN A 102 18.95 11.58 3.34
N GLU A 103 18.85 12.90 3.62
CA GLU A 103 18.86 13.40 4.98
C GLU A 103 17.51 13.21 5.68
N GLY A 104 17.56 12.72 6.92
CA GLY A 104 16.36 12.51 7.73
C GLY A 104 15.44 11.37 7.25
N THR A 105 15.98 10.42 6.48
CA THR A 105 15.23 9.25 6.02
C THR A 105 15.66 7.96 6.72
N TYR A 106 14.70 7.06 6.88
CA TYR A 106 14.86 5.73 7.45
C TYR A 106 14.48 4.71 6.37
N PRO A 107 15.46 4.09 5.68
CA PRO A 107 15.15 3.12 4.64
C PRO A 107 14.39 1.93 5.21
N LEU A 108 13.39 1.43 4.46
CA LEU A 108 12.69 0.22 4.83
C LEU A 108 13.60 -0.99 4.61
N PRO A 109 13.80 -1.86 5.63
CA PRO A 109 14.46 -3.13 5.44
C PRO A 109 13.73 -4.02 4.42
N GLU A 110 14.46 -4.92 3.75
CA GLU A 110 13.89 -5.83 2.74
C GLU A 110 12.71 -6.65 3.25
N ALA A 111 12.76 -7.14 4.50
CA ALA A 111 11.67 -7.87 5.13
C ALA A 111 10.38 -7.04 5.28
N GLN A 112 10.50 -5.72 5.29
CA GLN A 112 9.36 -4.79 5.32
C GLN A 112 8.84 -4.48 3.92
N LEU A 113 9.75 -4.32 2.95
CA LEU A 113 9.39 -4.16 1.54
C LEU A 113 8.63 -5.38 1.00
N ASP A 114 8.98 -6.57 1.46
CA ASP A 114 8.32 -7.84 1.13
C ASP A 114 6.82 -7.91 1.53
N ARG A 115 6.33 -6.96 2.31
CA ARG A 115 4.90 -6.85 2.64
C ARG A 115 4.07 -6.14 1.57
N PHE A 116 4.73 -5.51 0.61
CA PHE A 116 4.08 -4.89 -0.54
C PHE A 116 4.02 -5.86 -1.71
N LEU A 117 2.86 -5.88 -2.40
CA LEU A 117 2.63 -6.75 -3.55
C LEU A 117 3.58 -6.43 -4.71
N MET A 118 3.87 -5.14 -4.92
CA MET A 118 4.73 -4.69 -6.02
C MET A 118 5.45 -3.38 -5.67
N LEU A 119 6.61 -3.22 -6.29
CA LEU A 119 7.36 -1.97 -6.32
C LEU A 119 7.21 -1.36 -7.72
N VAL A 120 6.78 -0.11 -7.79
CA VAL A 120 6.67 0.65 -9.04
C VAL A 120 7.74 1.74 -9.03
N LEU A 121 8.69 1.64 -9.93
CA LEU A 121 9.69 2.68 -10.15
C LEU A 121 9.10 3.72 -11.09
N VAL A 122 9.13 4.97 -10.67
CA VAL A 122 8.66 6.11 -11.46
C VAL A 122 9.88 6.97 -11.78
N ASP A 123 10.23 7.01 -13.06
CA ASP A 123 11.30 7.83 -13.57
C ASP A 123 10.78 9.18 -14.08
N TYR A 124 11.68 10.07 -14.47
CA TYR A 124 11.31 11.34 -15.09
C TYR A 124 10.57 11.10 -16.40
N PRO A 125 9.50 11.89 -16.68
CA PRO A 125 8.75 11.77 -17.92
C PRO A 125 9.61 12.14 -19.13
N GLN A 126 9.27 11.60 -20.30
CA GLN A 126 9.85 12.01 -21.57
C GLN A 126 9.29 13.38 -22.01
N ALA A 127 9.93 14.02 -22.99
CA ALA A 127 9.56 15.36 -23.44
C ALA A 127 8.09 15.49 -23.86
N GLU A 128 7.55 14.46 -24.53
CA GLU A 128 6.14 14.42 -24.96
C GLU A 128 5.19 14.33 -23.76
N ASP A 129 5.57 13.58 -22.73
CA ASP A 129 4.76 13.43 -21.52
C ASP A 129 4.83 14.70 -20.65
N GLU A 130 5.98 15.38 -20.57
CA GLU A 130 6.12 16.70 -19.94
C GLU A 130 5.19 17.73 -20.61
N LEU A 131 5.12 17.73 -21.94
CA LEU A 131 4.21 18.60 -22.68
C LEU A 131 2.75 18.30 -22.34
N ARG A 132 2.38 17.01 -22.23
CA ARG A 132 1.03 16.60 -21.82
C ARG A 132 0.71 17.00 -20.37
N ILE A 133 1.66 16.86 -19.47
CA ILE A 133 1.53 17.30 -18.06
C ILE A 133 1.26 18.80 -18.01
N LEU A 134 2.02 19.61 -18.75
CA LEU A 134 1.82 21.04 -18.84
C LEU A 134 0.43 21.39 -19.39
N GLN A 135 -0.01 20.71 -20.46
CA GLN A 135 -1.33 20.92 -21.05
C GLN A 135 -2.46 20.58 -20.06
N LEU A 136 -2.35 19.43 -19.35
CA LEU A 136 -3.31 19.01 -18.32
C LEU A 136 -3.37 20.00 -17.16
N ALA A 137 -2.21 20.47 -16.69
CA ALA A 137 -2.15 21.45 -15.60
C ALA A 137 -2.86 22.77 -15.98
N ARG A 138 -2.68 23.22 -17.23
CA ARG A 138 -3.39 24.41 -17.75
C ARG A 138 -4.89 24.19 -17.86
N GLN A 139 -5.33 23.01 -18.32
CA GLN A 139 -6.74 22.65 -18.42
C GLN A 139 -7.40 22.53 -17.01
N GLU A 140 -6.70 21.99 -16.03
CA GLU A 140 -7.22 21.86 -14.65
C GLU A 140 -7.41 23.23 -13.98
N THR A 141 -6.68 24.26 -14.43
CA THR A 141 -6.84 25.64 -13.93
C THR A 141 -8.08 26.33 -14.52
N ASP A 142 -8.58 25.84 -15.66
CA ASP A 142 -9.83 26.34 -16.26
C ASP A 142 -11.03 25.79 -15.52
N GLN A 143 -11.81 26.68 -14.87
CA GLN A 143 -13.00 26.34 -14.07
C GLN A 143 -14.08 25.60 -14.87
N ASN A 144 -14.09 25.70 -16.19
CA ASN A 144 -15.04 25.01 -17.07
C ASN A 144 -14.70 23.52 -17.24
N PHE A 145 -13.43 23.13 -17.13
CA PHE A 145 -12.98 21.75 -17.26
C PHE A 145 -13.42 20.88 -16.08
N SER A 146 -13.51 21.46 -14.88
CA SER A 146 -13.96 20.74 -13.68
C SER A 146 -15.41 20.26 -13.74
N LYS A 147 -16.25 20.96 -14.53
CA LYS A 147 -17.68 20.61 -14.75
C LYS A 147 -17.90 19.46 -15.74
N GLN A 148 -16.91 19.09 -16.54
CA GLN A 148 -17.01 18.01 -17.54
C GLN A 148 -16.49 16.65 -17.06
N ARG A 149 -16.03 16.54 -15.81
CA ARG A 149 -15.65 15.23 -15.27
C ARG A 149 -16.87 14.32 -15.25
N LYS A 150 -16.79 13.21 -15.99
CA LYS A 150 -17.80 12.16 -15.95
C LYS A 150 -17.93 11.69 -14.50
N SER A 151 -19.11 11.85 -13.94
CA SER A 151 -19.44 11.25 -12.66
C SER A 151 -19.66 9.76 -12.90
N TYR A 152 -18.79 8.93 -12.36
CA TYR A 152 -18.99 7.48 -12.31
C TYR A 152 -19.68 7.16 -10.99
N SER A 153 -20.69 6.28 -11.01
CA SER A 153 -21.18 5.69 -9.77
C SER A 153 -20.07 4.83 -9.18
N PRO A 154 -19.73 4.99 -7.89
CA PRO A 154 -18.73 4.14 -7.27
C PRO A 154 -19.15 2.66 -7.35
N LEU A 155 -18.18 1.79 -7.57
CA LEU A 155 -18.38 0.35 -7.56
C LEU A 155 -18.54 -0.13 -6.10
N PRO A 156 -19.61 -0.83 -5.74
CA PRO A 156 -19.78 -1.37 -4.39
C PRO A 156 -18.68 -2.35 -4.02
N GLN A 157 -18.30 -2.40 -2.74
CA GLN A 157 -17.26 -3.30 -2.25
C GLN A 157 -17.62 -4.78 -2.47
N GLU A 158 -18.91 -5.13 -2.38
CA GLU A 158 -19.41 -6.50 -2.62
C GLU A 158 -19.04 -7.03 -4.00
N VAL A 159 -19.00 -6.16 -5.01
CA VAL A 159 -18.58 -6.56 -6.37
C VAL A 159 -17.10 -6.91 -6.40
N VAL A 160 -16.26 -6.18 -5.65
CA VAL A 160 -14.83 -6.48 -5.52
C VAL A 160 -14.63 -7.82 -4.82
N PHE A 161 -15.38 -8.07 -3.74
CA PHE A 161 -15.30 -9.35 -3.01
C PHE A 161 -15.82 -10.51 -3.84
N ALA A 162 -16.91 -10.32 -4.58
CA ALA A 162 -17.43 -11.34 -5.50
C ALA A 162 -16.41 -11.69 -6.60
N ALA A 163 -15.81 -10.68 -7.23
CA ALA A 163 -14.74 -10.88 -8.22
C ALA A 163 -13.53 -11.62 -7.62
N ARG A 164 -13.15 -11.29 -6.37
CA ARG A 164 -12.09 -12.00 -5.65
C ARG A 164 -12.42 -13.48 -5.44
N GLN A 165 -13.64 -13.79 -5.06
CA GLN A 165 -14.08 -15.19 -4.88
C GLN A 165 -14.07 -15.93 -6.21
N GLU A 166 -14.50 -15.30 -7.30
CA GLU A 166 -14.44 -15.88 -8.63
C GLU A 166 -12.99 -16.20 -9.04
N VAL A 167 -12.06 -15.27 -8.85
CA VAL A 167 -10.62 -15.50 -9.10
C VAL A 167 -10.08 -16.68 -8.28
N LEU A 168 -10.44 -16.77 -6.99
CA LEU A 168 -10.00 -17.87 -6.12
C LEU A 168 -10.61 -19.22 -6.51
N SER A 169 -11.71 -19.25 -7.25
CA SER A 169 -12.36 -20.48 -7.74
C SER A 169 -11.75 -21.02 -9.04
N ILE A 170 -10.86 -20.25 -9.69
CA ILE A 170 -10.24 -20.67 -10.94
C ILE A 170 -9.36 -21.90 -10.70
N TYR A 171 -9.58 -22.96 -11.48
CA TYR A 171 -8.74 -24.14 -11.42
C TYR A 171 -7.33 -23.86 -11.94
N ILE A 172 -6.33 -24.25 -11.16
CA ILE A 172 -4.93 -24.23 -11.55
C ILE A 172 -4.45 -25.68 -11.67
N ALA A 173 -3.89 -26.03 -12.82
CA ALA A 173 -3.33 -27.36 -13.03
C ALA A 173 -2.10 -27.57 -12.12
N PRO A 174 -1.90 -28.79 -11.53
CA PRO A 174 -0.77 -29.07 -10.64
C PRO A 174 0.61 -28.81 -11.28
N GLU A 175 0.71 -28.94 -12.58
CA GLU A 175 1.95 -28.63 -13.34
C GLU A 175 2.24 -27.14 -13.31
N LEU A 176 1.21 -26.30 -13.40
CA LEU A 176 1.37 -24.84 -13.32
C LEU A 176 1.72 -24.42 -11.90
N GLU A 177 1.14 -25.02 -10.86
CA GLU A 177 1.52 -24.76 -9.47
C GLU A 177 3.01 -25.07 -9.25
N ARG A 178 3.48 -26.22 -9.74
CA ARG A 178 4.90 -26.59 -9.68
C ARG A 178 5.79 -25.59 -10.41
N TYR A 179 5.37 -25.15 -11.59
CA TYR A 179 6.11 -24.16 -12.36
C TYR A 179 6.24 -22.84 -11.61
N LEU A 180 5.17 -22.34 -10.98
CA LEU A 180 5.21 -21.13 -10.14
C LEU A 180 6.21 -21.28 -8.98
N VAL A 181 6.18 -22.43 -8.29
CA VAL A 181 7.14 -22.74 -7.21
C VAL A 181 8.57 -22.76 -7.74
N GLU A 182 8.82 -23.37 -8.90
CA GLU A 182 10.16 -23.41 -9.51
C GLU A 182 10.67 -22.03 -9.88
N LEU A 183 9.81 -21.11 -10.35
CA LEU A 183 10.19 -19.72 -10.60
C LEU A 183 10.71 -19.05 -9.32
N ILE A 184 10.01 -19.23 -8.20
CA ILE A 184 10.44 -18.68 -6.91
C ILE A 184 11.73 -19.33 -6.42
N LEU A 185 11.87 -20.65 -6.56
CA LEU A 185 13.09 -21.36 -6.22
C LEU A 185 14.30 -20.91 -7.07
N ALA A 186 14.06 -20.58 -8.34
CA ALA A 186 15.09 -20.04 -9.21
C ALA A 186 15.64 -18.71 -8.71
N THR A 187 14.80 -17.85 -8.09
CA THR A 187 15.29 -16.60 -7.48
C THR A 187 16.14 -16.84 -6.24
N ARG A 188 15.89 -17.93 -5.48
CA ARG A 188 16.61 -18.26 -4.23
C ARG A 188 17.92 -19.04 -4.47
N LYS A 189 17.95 -19.83 -5.54
CA LYS A 189 19.10 -20.68 -5.90
C LYS A 189 19.40 -20.55 -7.40
N PRO A 190 19.72 -19.34 -7.88
CA PRO A 190 19.85 -19.06 -9.32
C PRO A 190 20.92 -19.92 -9.98
N GLN A 191 21.98 -20.30 -9.26
CA GLN A 191 23.07 -21.14 -9.79
C GLN A 191 22.59 -22.51 -10.30
N ARG A 192 21.46 -23.03 -9.79
CA ARG A 192 20.89 -24.34 -10.20
C ARG A 192 20.19 -24.27 -11.55
N TYR A 193 19.76 -23.07 -11.96
CA TYR A 193 18.97 -22.84 -13.17
C TYR A 193 19.81 -22.16 -14.26
N LEU A 194 20.33 -20.98 -13.97
CA LEU A 194 21.16 -20.18 -14.87
C LEU A 194 22.27 -19.50 -14.06
N PRO A 195 23.54 -19.87 -14.23
CA PRO A 195 24.63 -19.25 -13.47
C PRO A 195 24.70 -17.72 -13.60
N GLU A 196 24.33 -17.20 -14.76
CA GLU A 196 24.31 -15.75 -15.03
C GLU A 196 23.29 -14.97 -14.17
N LEU A 197 22.22 -15.64 -13.72
CA LEU A 197 21.24 -15.02 -12.82
C LEU A 197 21.82 -14.74 -11.44
N ALA A 198 22.82 -15.50 -11.00
CA ALA A 198 23.43 -15.33 -9.69
C ALA A 198 24.07 -13.95 -9.50
N SER A 199 24.58 -13.36 -10.58
CA SER A 199 25.17 -12.01 -10.55
C SER A 199 24.14 -10.88 -10.60
N LYS A 200 22.90 -11.19 -11.01
CA LYS A 200 21.82 -10.21 -11.21
C LYS A 200 20.82 -10.18 -10.06
N LEU A 201 20.78 -11.23 -9.24
CA LEU A 201 19.84 -11.38 -8.14
C LEU A 201 20.60 -11.27 -6.80
N GLN A 202 20.34 -10.21 -6.06
CA GLN A 202 20.92 -10.01 -4.74
C GLN A 202 20.15 -10.79 -3.66
N VAL A 203 18.82 -10.85 -3.77
CA VAL A 203 17.92 -11.49 -2.81
C VAL A 203 16.88 -12.31 -3.54
N GLY A 204 16.59 -13.49 -3.03
CA GLY A 204 15.53 -14.36 -3.56
C GLY A 204 14.15 -13.97 -3.01
N ALA A 205 13.12 -14.20 -3.80
CA ALA A 205 11.73 -13.92 -3.41
C ALA A 205 11.33 -14.71 -2.16
N SER A 206 10.55 -14.09 -1.28
CA SER A 206 10.01 -14.73 -0.07
C SER A 206 8.86 -15.69 -0.41
N PRO A 207 8.36 -16.47 0.58
CA PRO A 207 7.13 -17.25 0.39
C PRO A 207 5.91 -16.41 0.00
N ARG A 208 5.87 -15.12 0.36
CA ARG A 208 4.79 -14.21 -0.09
C ARG A 208 4.77 -14.05 -1.60
N GLY A 209 5.94 -14.02 -2.26
CA GLY A 209 6.00 -14.00 -3.72
C GLY A 209 5.42 -15.26 -4.40
N THR A 210 5.25 -16.36 -3.67
CA THR A 210 4.56 -17.55 -4.19
C THR A 210 3.03 -17.40 -4.15
N ILE A 211 2.54 -16.57 -3.23
CA ILE A 211 1.10 -16.38 -2.97
C ILE A 211 0.55 -15.21 -3.80
N ALA A 212 1.42 -14.25 -4.12
CA ALA A 212 1.08 -13.06 -4.92
C ALA A 212 0.90 -13.38 -6.39
#